data_51bee20a4d60ac9b4681f98b2dca4f0e
#
_entry.id   51bee20a4d60ac9b4681f98b2dca4f0e
#
_cell.length_a   1.000
_cell.length_b   1.000
_cell.length_c   1.000
_cell.angle_alpha   90.00
_cell.angle_beta   90.00
_cell.angle_gamma   90.00
#
_symmetry.space_group_name_H-M   'P 1'
#
loop_
_entity.id
_entity.type
_entity.pdbx_description
1 polymer ?
#
loop_
_entity_poly.entity_id
_entity_poly.type
_entity_poly.pdbx_seq_one_letter_code
_entity_poly.pdbx_strand_id
1 'polypeptide(L)'
;EIPGCLHQNHVFAVQVNEKYMLTKFLDYLTASPVGREYFDLTAKKTTNLASTNSTTILQFSVPIPPLTEQEKIIAILDRNTSTINEIIAEKETLVSDLESYKKSLIYEVVTGKRRVC
;
A
#
# COMPACT_ATOMS: atom_id res chain seq x y z
N GLU A 1 -2.87 17.35 1.06
CA GLU A 1 -4.11 17.87 0.41
C GLU A 1 -3.75 18.56 -0.89
N ILE A 2 -4.42 18.20 -1.98
CA ILE A 2 -4.32 18.92 -3.24
C ILE A 2 -5.47 19.92 -3.25
N PRO A 3 -5.20 21.22 -3.10
CA PRO A 3 -6.26 22.25 -3.05
C PRO A 3 -7.09 22.22 -4.34
N GLY A 4 -8.41 22.16 -4.22
CA GLY A 4 -9.33 22.19 -5.37
C GLY A 4 -9.56 20.85 -6.05
N CYS A 5 -9.10 19.73 -5.49
CA CYS A 5 -9.39 18.41 -6.04
C CYS A 5 -10.85 18.01 -5.76
N LEU A 6 -11.61 17.76 -6.83
CA LEU A 6 -12.93 17.16 -6.76
C LEU A 6 -12.80 15.65 -6.82
N HIS A 7 -13.43 14.96 -5.88
CA HIS A 7 -13.48 13.48 -5.88
C HIS A 7 -14.80 12.97 -6.46
N GLN A 8 -14.75 11.80 -7.07
CA GLN A 8 -15.95 11.14 -7.61
C GLN A 8 -16.84 10.58 -6.48
N ASN A 9 -18.11 10.32 -6.79
CA ASN A 9 -19.15 9.86 -5.85
C ASN A 9 -18.84 8.54 -5.11
N HIS A 10 -17.78 7.82 -5.48
CA HIS A 10 -17.37 6.56 -4.86
C HIS A 10 -16.12 6.67 -3.98
N VAL A 11 -15.66 7.88 -3.69
CA VAL A 11 -14.49 8.15 -2.86
C VAL A 11 -14.92 8.98 -1.64
N PHE A 12 -14.53 8.53 -0.46
CA PHE A 12 -14.74 9.27 0.78
C PHE A 12 -13.46 10.01 1.16
N ALA A 13 -13.56 11.33 1.33
CA ALA A 13 -12.51 12.14 1.93
C ALA A 13 -12.71 12.11 3.46
N VAL A 14 -11.77 11.50 4.17
CA VAL A 14 -11.79 11.44 5.64
C VAL A 14 -10.82 12.47 6.19
N GLN A 15 -11.31 13.35 7.04
CA GLN A 15 -10.52 14.37 7.71
C GLN A 15 -10.49 14.09 9.21
N VAL A 16 -9.29 14.01 9.78
CA VAL A 16 -9.11 13.77 11.22
C VAL A 16 -9.13 15.08 12.00
N ASN A 17 -9.46 14.99 13.28
CA ASN A 17 -9.23 16.06 14.21
C ASN A 17 -7.78 15.99 14.71
N GLU A 18 -6.93 16.89 14.22
CA GLU A 18 -5.50 16.91 14.50
C GLU A 18 -5.13 17.10 15.99
N LYS A 19 -6.09 17.50 16.83
CA LYS A 19 -5.89 17.54 18.28
C LYS A 19 -5.72 16.14 18.90
N TYR A 20 -6.21 15.10 18.23
CA TYR A 20 -6.24 13.73 18.76
C TYR A 20 -5.56 12.71 17.87
N MET A 21 -5.54 12.95 16.56
CA MET A 21 -5.05 11.97 15.61
C MET A 21 -4.29 12.61 14.46
N LEU A 22 -3.14 12.06 14.11
CA LEU A 22 -2.39 12.44 12.92
C LEU A 22 -2.97 11.71 11.71
N THR A 23 -3.13 12.42 10.59
CA THR A 23 -3.65 11.84 9.33
C THR A 23 -2.87 10.60 8.90
N LYS A 24 -1.55 10.65 9.01
CA LYS A 24 -0.67 9.53 8.64
C LYS A 24 -0.81 8.31 9.57
N PHE A 25 -1.14 8.54 10.84
CA PHE A 25 -1.45 7.45 11.76
C PHE A 25 -2.73 6.73 11.35
N LEU A 26 -3.78 7.47 10.95
CA LEU A 26 -5.01 6.88 10.43
C LEU A 26 -4.76 6.11 9.12
N ASP A 27 -3.90 6.60 8.25
CA ASP A 27 -3.51 5.92 7.00
C ASP A 27 -2.91 4.54 7.30
N TYR A 28 -1.90 4.47 8.17
CA TYR A 28 -1.33 3.19 8.59
C TYR A 28 -2.34 2.27 9.28
N LEU A 29 -3.24 2.84 10.08
CA LEU A 29 -4.25 2.08 10.80
C LEU A 29 -5.24 1.43 9.83
N THR A 30 -5.72 2.18 8.84
CA THR A 30 -6.64 1.66 7.81
C THR A 30 -5.96 0.65 6.88
N ALA A 31 -4.68 0.84 6.59
CA ALA A 31 -3.87 -0.09 5.82
C ALA A 31 -3.49 -1.38 6.59
N SER A 32 -3.59 -1.36 7.92
CA SER A 32 -3.29 -2.50 8.78
C SER A 32 -4.26 -3.68 8.56
N PRO A 33 -3.89 -4.91 8.96
CA PRO A 33 -4.81 -6.05 8.92
C PRO A 33 -6.14 -5.80 9.62
N VAL A 34 -6.12 -5.09 10.76
CA VAL A 34 -7.33 -4.75 11.52
C VAL A 34 -8.26 -3.83 10.74
N GLY A 35 -7.70 -2.79 10.10
CA GLY A 35 -8.47 -1.89 9.25
C GLY A 35 -9.05 -2.61 8.04
N ARG A 36 -8.23 -3.40 7.35
CA ARG A 36 -8.66 -4.17 6.18
C ARG A 36 -9.77 -5.17 6.54
N GLU A 37 -9.60 -5.93 7.60
CA GLU A 37 -10.60 -6.90 8.06
C GLU A 37 -11.94 -6.21 8.40
N TYR A 38 -11.88 -5.09 9.10
CA TYR A 38 -13.08 -4.31 9.41
C TYR A 38 -13.84 -3.88 8.15
N PHE A 39 -13.14 -3.27 7.19
CA PHE A 39 -13.77 -2.81 5.97
C PHE A 39 -14.19 -3.96 5.05
N ASP A 40 -13.48 -5.08 5.05
CA ASP A 40 -13.86 -6.28 4.30
C ASP A 40 -15.13 -6.95 4.86
N LEU A 41 -15.28 -6.97 6.18
CA LEU A 41 -16.44 -7.56 6.83
C LEU A 41 -17.70 -6.66 6.74
N THR A 42 -17.49 -5.33 6.77
CA THR A 42 -18.59 -4.36 6.77
C THR A 42 -18.99 -3.89 5.37
N ALA A 43 -18.15 -4.14 4.35
CA ALA A 43 -18.47 -3.79 2.98
C ALA A 43 -19.64 -4.61 2.44
N LYS A 44 -20.58 -3.94 1.79
CA LYS A 44 -21.61 -4.62 0.98
C LYS A 44 -20.97 -5.12 -0.31
N LYS A 45 -20.75 -6.43 -0.38
CA LYS A 45 -20.16 -7.09 -1.57
C LYS A 45 -21.29 -7.48 -2.52
N THR A 46 -21.21 -6.98 -3.75
CA THR A 46 -21.95 -7.48 -4.92
C THR A 46 -20.99 -8.19 -5.86
N THR A 47 -21.49 -8.83 -6.91
CA THR A 47 -20.67 -9.69 -7.80
C THR A 47 -19.42 -9.01 -8.38
N ASN A 48 -19.42 -7.66 -8.50
CA ASN A 48 -18.31 -6.91 -9.10
C ASN A 48 -17.89 -5.65 -8.32
N LEU A 49 -18.52 -5.35 -7.17
CA LEU A 49 -18.26 -4.12 -6.42
C LEU A 49 -18.32 -4.38 -4.92
N ALA A 50 -17.35 -3.85 -4.19
CA ALA A 50 -17.43 -3.68 -2.75
C ALA A 50 -17.75 -2.20 -2.45
N SER A 51 -18.79 -1.91 -1.69
CA SER A 51 -19.17 -0.55 -1.32
C SER A 51 -19.28 -0.40 0.19
N THR A 52 -18.89 0.76 0.67
CA THR A 52 -19.07 1.16 2.07
C THR A 52 -19.90 2.45 2.13
N ASN A 53 -20.23 2.89 3.31
CA ASN A 53 -20.96 4.15 3.55
C ASN A 53 -20.29 4.95 4.68
N SER A 54 -20.65 6.22 4.80
CA SER A 54 -20.11 7.12 5.81
C SER A 54 -20.33 6.63 7.24
N THR A 55 -21.47 6.01 7.52
CA THR A 55 -21.79 5.45 8.85
C THR A 55 -20.80 4.34 9.22
N THR A 56 -20.51 3.43 8.31
CA THR A 56 -19.52 2.35 8.51
C THR A 56 -18.14 2.93 8.77
N ILE A 57 -17.74 3.96 8.01
CA ILE A 57 -16.43 4.61 8.20
C ILE A 57 -16.34 5.25 9.59
N LEU A 58 -17.38 5.95 10.02
CA LEU A 58 -17.42 6.63 11.32
C LEU A 58 -17.52 5.66 12.52
N GLN A 59 -18.01 4.44 12.31
CA GLN A 59 -18.09 3.40 13.33
C GLN A 59 -16.79 2.60 13.48
N PHE A 60 -15.79 2.86 12.67
CA PHE A 60 -14.49 2.21 12.81
C PHE A 60 -13.85 2.61 14.14
N SER A 61 -13.92 1.70 15.11
CA SER A 61 -13.38 1.92 16.45
C SER A 61 -11.90 1.57 16.50
N VAL A 62 -11.08 2.54 16.88
CA VAL A 62 -9.63 2.42 16.87
C VAL A 62 -9.01 2.94 18.15
N PRO A 63 -7.90 2.35 18.62
CA PRO A 63 -7.14 2.91 19.72
C PRO A 63 -6.44 4.19 19.26
N ILE A 64 -6.55 5.25 20.06
CA ILE A 64 -5.90 6.54 19.80
C ILE A 64 -4.87 6.79 20.90
N PRO A 65 -3.59 6.46 20.70
CA PRO A 65 -2.53 6.82 21.64
C PRO A 65 -2.26 8.33 21.62
N PRO A 66 -1.54 8.87 22.61
CA PRO A 66 -1.12 10.26 22.60
C PRO A 66 -0.37 10.63 21.31
N LEU A 67 -0.45 11.91 20.89
CA LEU A 67 0.17 12.38 19.64
C LEU A 67 1.67 12.07 19.56
N THR A 68 2.38 12.22 20.66
CA THR A 68 3.82 11.90 20.76
C THR A 68 4.14 10.43 20.50
N GLU A 69 3.22 9.53 20.83
CA GLU A 69 3.35 8.11 20.54
C GLU A 69 2.99 7.82 19.08
N GLN A 70 1.97 8.45 18.54
CA GLN A 70 1.63 8.37 17.13
C GLN A 70 2.81 8.80 16.24
N GLU A 71 3.49 9.91 16.58
CA GLU A 71 4.69 10.38 15.87
C GLU A 71 5.81 9.32 15.86
N LYS A 72 6.07 8.69 17.00
CA LYS A 72 7.08 7.62 17.09
C LYS A 72 6.71 6.40 16.24
N ILE A 73 5.44 5.99 16.29
CA ILE A 73 4.94 4.88 15.50
C ILE A 73 5.10 5.18 14.01
N ILE A 74 4.67 6.37 13.57
CA ILE A 74 4.79 6.82 12.19
C ILE A 74 6.26 6.80 11.74
N ALA A 75 7.16 7.38 12.55
CA ALA A 75 8.59 7.44 12.22
C ALA A 75 9.22 6.05 12.04
N ILE A 76 8.83 5.08 12.86
CA ILE A 76 9.31 3.69 12.75
C ILE A 76 8.74 3.04 11.48
N LEU A 77 7.44 3.20 11.23
CA LEU A 77 6.78 2.61 10.07
C LEU A 77 7.31 3.21 8.76
N ASP A 78 7.47 4.52 8.70
CA ASP A 78 8.03 5.21 7.52
C ASP A 78 9.40 4.69 7.16
N ARG A 79 10.31 4.62 8.14
CA ARG A 79 11.67 4.13 7.91
C ARG A 79 11.65 2.69 7.41
N ASN A 80 10.90 1.82 8.07
CA ASN A 80 10.88 0.40 7.71
C ASN A 80 10.21 0.19 6.34
N THR A 81 9.12 0.89 6.06
CA THR A 81 8.42 0.81 4.77
C THR A 81 9.31 1.33 3.62
N SER A 82 10.04 2.44 3.84
CA SER A 82 11.01 2.94 2.85
C SER A 82 12.07 1.88 2.54
N THR A 83 12.69 1.31 3.58
CA THR A 83 13.70 0.26 3.39
C THR A 83 13.15 -0.97 2.66
N ILE A 84 11.93 -1.40 3.00
CA ILE A 84 11.28 -2.52 2.32
C ILE A 84 11.02 -2.19 0.84
N ASN A 85 10.54 -0.99 0.54
CA ASN A 85 10.27 -0.57 -0.83
C ASN A 85 11.54 -0.48 -1.67
N GLU A 86 12.66 -0.01 -1.09
CA GLU A 86 13.97 0.00 -1.73
C GLU A 86 14.41 -1.43 -2.08
N ILE A 87 14.29 -2.38 -1.15
CA ILE A 87 14.62 -3.78 -1.39
C ILE A 87 13.72 -4.40 -2.47
N ILE A 88 12.43 -4.08 -2.47
CA ILE A 88 11.49 -4.55 -3.50
C ILE A 88 11.94 -4.05 -4.87
N ALA A 89 12.23 -2.76 -5.02
CA ALA A 89 12.69 -2.17 -6.28
C ALA A 89 14.00 -2.80 -6.79
N GLU A 90 14.96 -3.07 -5.90
CA GLU A 90 16.20 -3.79 -6.25
C GLU A 90 15.90 -5.21 -6.76
N LYS A 91 14.98 -5.93 -6.11
CA LYS A 91 14.62 -7.28 -6.53
C LYS A 91 13.86 -7.31 -7.85
N GLU A 92 12.98 -6.35 -8.10
CA GLU A 92 12.29 -6.19 -9.38
C GLU A 92 13.28 -5.93 -10.52
N THR A 93 14.27 -5.09 -10.28
CA THR A 93 15.37 -4.84 -11.23
C THR A 93 16.14 -6.12 -11.52
N LEU A 94 16.51 -6.87 -10.48
CA LEU A 94 17.22 -8.14 -10.64
C LEU A 94 16.41 -9.17 -11.44
N VAL A 95 15.10 -9.27 -11.20
CA VAL A 95 14.21 -10.15 -11.98
C VAL A 95 14.22 -9.75 -13.46
N SER A 96 14.11 -8.46 -13.77
CA SER A 96 14.16 -7.94 -15.13
C SER A 96 15.49 -8.28 -15.83
N ASP A 97 16.60 -8.12 -15.12
CA ASP A 97 17.95 -8.43 -15.64
C ASP A 97 18.11 -9.93 -15.92
N LEU A 98 17.62 -10.78 -15.01
CA LEU A 98 17.62 -12.24 -15.19
C LEU A 98 16.76 -12.68 -16.38
N GLU A 99 15.61 -12.07 -16.59
CA GLU A 99 14.76 -12.33 -17.75
C GLU A 99 15.46 -11.93 -19.06
N SER A 100 16.13 -10.81 -19.06
CA SER A 100 16.91 -10.32 -20.19
C SER A 100 18.10 -11.25 -20.48
N TYR A 101 18.82 -11.66 -19.45
CA TYR A 101 19.91 -12.63 -19.57
C TYR A 101 19.42 -13.98 -20.09
N LYS A 102 18.29 -14.49 -19.58
CA LYS A 102 17.66 -15.72 -20.07
C LYS A 102 17.37 -15.64 -21.57
N LYS A 103 16.79 -14.54 -22.05
CA LYS A 103 16.50 -14.33 -23.48
C LYS A 103 17.78 -14.30 -24.31
N SER A 104 18.82 -13.61 -23.85
CA SER A 104 20.12 -13.55 -24.52
C SER A 104 20.78 -14.93 -24.59
N LEU A 105 20.79 -15.67 -23.49
CA LEU A 105 21.36 -17.01 -23.42
C LEU A 105 20.67 -17.96 -24.40
N ILE A 106 19.34 -17.96 -24.44
CA ILE A 106 18.58 -18.80 -25.39
C ILE A 106 18.96 -18.43 -26.82
N TYR A 107 19.00 -17.14 -27.13
CA TYR A 107 19.38 -16.67 -28.45
C TYR A 107 20.80 -17.12 -28.85
N GLU A 108 21.80 -16.93 -27.98
CA GLU A 108 23.19 -17.30 -28.22
C GLU A 108 23.36 -18.79 -28.46
N VAL A 109 22.70 -19.62 -27.68
CA VAL A 109 22.80 -21.08 -27.77
C VAL A 109 22.10 -21.59 -29.04
N VAL A 110 20.87 -21.14 -29.30
CA VAL A 110 20.07 -21.62 -30.45
C VAL A 110 20.67 -21.17 -31.77
N THR A 111 21.28 -19.98 -31.81
CA THR A 111 21.94 -19.44 -33.04
C THR A 111 23.39 -19.92 -33.22
N GLY A 112 23.91 -20.75 -32.30
CA GLY A 112 25.28 -21.27 -32.38
C GLY A 112 26.37 -20.23 -32.03
N LYS A 113 25.98 -19.05 -31.54
CA LYS A 113 26.95 -18.03 -31.09
C LYS A 113 27.71 -18.47 -29.85
N ARG A 114 27.10 -19.30 -29.03
CA ARG A 114 27.68 -19.91 -27.84
C ARG A 114 27.66 -21.44 -27.97
N ARG A 115 28.86 -22.04 -27.93
CA ARG A 115 29.00 -23.50 -27.97
C ARG A 115 28.56 -24.10 -26.62
N VAL A 116 27.88 -25.25 -26.70
CA VAL A 116 27.36 -25.98 -25.52
C VAL A 116 28.31 -27.10 -25.09
N CYS A 117 29.33 -27.37 -25.92
CA CYS A 117 30.41 -28.34 -25.67
C CYS A 117 31.75 -27.69 -25.73
#